data_0af8ad91b72969a57eaca77bcf6cdd5e
#
_entry.id   0af8ad91b72969a57eaca77bcf6cdd5e
#
_cell.length_a   1.000
_cell.length_b   1.000
_cell.length_c   1.000
_cell.angle_alpha   90.00
_cell.angle_beta   90.00
_cell.angle_gamma   90.00
#
_symmetry.space_group_name_H-M   'P 1'
#
loop_
_entity.id
_entity.type
_entity.pdbx_description
1 polymer ?
#
loop_
_entity_poly.entity_id
_entity_poly.type
_entity_poly.pdbx_seq_one_letter_code
_entity_poly.pdbx_strand_id
1 'polypeptide(L)'
;MGHFCKFSILGRREEKLKEAISKLGEHCSYYVFDITDTAHYDKLISKIETTTPIDILVNNAGINNKKDYFDFTEEELDTIIATQAKAPFLFSQAVAVNMKKRNSGCILFISSLASILGMHDIQAYTLCKSGIKGLTRSLSRDLGPYGIRVNSLNPGFVYTDMLAKTNLKTPERLENIQNCTPLRGFTKEKDLGMAAAFLCSDAARFISGIDLVVDGGISSSFLL
;
A
#
# COMPACT_ATOMS: atom_id res chain seq x y z
N MET A 1 -9.02 24.56 -16.29
CA MET A 1 -9.67 24.36 -14.99
C MET A 1 -8.90 23.26 -14.27
N GLY A 2 -8.23 23.56 -13.16
CA GLY A 2 -7.51 22.56 -12.38
C GLY A 2 -8.52 21.60 -11.75
N HIS A 3 -8.48 20.33 -12.14
CA HIS A 3 -9.25 19.29 -11.47
C HIS A 3 -8.60 19.02 -10.11
N PHE A 4 -9.28 19.41 -9.04
CA PHE A 4 -8.84 19.03 -7.70
C PHE A 4 -9.15 17.55 -7.47
N CYS A 5 -8.13 16.75 -7.10
CA CYS A 5 -8.36 15.39 -6.64
C CYS A 5 -9.16 15.41 -5.33
N LYS A 6 -10.25 14.64 -5.28
CA LYS A 6 -10.93 14.36 -4.02
C LYS A 6 -10.36 13.09 -3.41
N PHE A 7 -10.11 13.12 -2.11
CA PHE A 7 -9.56 11.97 -1.38
C PHE A 7 -10.59 11.39 -0.41
N SER A 8 -10.67 10.07 -0.38
CA SER A 8 -11.40 9.33 0.64
C SER A 8 -10.41 8.45 1.40
N ILE A 9 -10.25 8.70 2.70
CA ILE A 9 -9.36 7.90 3.54
C ILE A 9 -10.16 6.97 4.43
N LEU A 10 -9.68 5.72 4.53
CA LEU A 10 -10.32 4.67 5.33
C LEU A 10 -9.39 4.21 6.45
N GLY A 11 -9.96 3.92 7.60
CA GLY A 11 -9.21 3.39 8.74
C GLY A 11 -10.10 3.12 9.94
N ARG A 12 -9.56 2.42 10.93
CA ARG A 12 -10.29 2.04 12.15
C ARG A 12 -10.31 3.12 13.23
N ARG A 13 -9.31 4.02 13.24
CA ARG A 13 -9.08 5.02 14.28
C ARG A 13 -9.62 6.37 13.84
N GLU A 14 -10.84 6.69 14.26
CA GLU A 14 -11.53 7.93 13.85
C GLU A 14 -10.72 9.19 14.14
N GLU A 15 -10.09 9.29 15.32
CA GLU A 15 -9.30 10.46 15.70
C GLU A 15 -8.10 10.68 14.75
N LYS A 16 -7.45 9.59 14.30
CA LYS A 16 -6.36 9.70 13.31
C LYS A 16 -6.85 10.11 11.93
N LEU A 17 -8.05 9.69 11.56
CA LEU A 17 -8.68 10.11 10.32
C LEU A 17 -9.03 11.59 10.37
N LYS A 18 -9.59 12.09 11.47
CA LYS A 18 -9.89 13.51 11.68
C LYS A 18 -8.61 14.37 11.64
N GLU A 19 -7.54 13.92 12.30
CA GLU A 19 -6.23 14.58 12.24
C GLU A 19 -5.69 14.68 10.80
N ALA A 20 -5.83 13.59 10.03
CA ALA A 20 -5.40 13.59 8.63
C ALA A 20 -6.22 14.56 7.77
N ILE A 21 -7.56 14.57 7.93
CA ILE A 21 -8.44 15.49 7.21
C ILE A 21 -8.09 16.95 7.50
N SER A 22 -7.81 17.30 8.76
CA SER A 22 -7.44 18.67 9.13
C SER A 22 -6.17 19.17 8.42
N LYS A 23 -5.27 18.26 8.01
CA LYS A 23 -4.06 18.57 7.26
C LYS A 23 -4.26 18.57 5.74
N LEU A 24 -5.21 17.76 5.23
CA LEU A 24 -5.45 17.56 3.81
C LEU A 24 -6.48 18.55 3.23
N GLY A 25 -7.29 19.18 4.07
CA GLY A 25 -8.26 20.20 3.66
C GLY A 25 -9.61 19.65 3.19
N GLU A 26 -10.43 20.55 2.66
CA GLU A 26 -11.88 20.33 2.34
C GLU A 26 -12.15 19.34 1.19
N HIS A 27 -11.15 18.98 0.41
CA HIS A 27 -11.29 17.99 -0.66
C HIS A 27 -11.12 16.54 -0.18
N CYS A 28 -11.03 16.34 1.14
CA CYS A 28 -10.81 15.03 1.74
C CYS A 28 -11.99 14.60 2.62
N SER A 29 -12.43 13.37 2.45
CA SER A 29 -13.44 12.71 3.29
C SER A 29 -12.82 11.52 4.02
N TYR A 30 -13.40 11.11 5.15
CA TYR A 30 -12.97 9.91 5.84
C TYR A 30 -14.13 8.96 6.12
N TYR A 31 -13.79 7.69 6.25
CA TYR A 31 -14.72 6.64 6.63
C TYR A 31 -14.08 5.75 7.69
N VAL A 32 -14.73 5.61 8.84
CA VAL A 32 -14.32 4.65 9.86
C VAL A 32 -14.71 3.27 9.37
N PHE A 33 -13.71 2.46 9.02
CA PHE A 33 -13.93 1.15 8.43
C PHE A 33 -12.76 0.21 8.71
N ASP A 34 -13.06 -1.04 9.03
CA ASP A 34 -12.07 -2.10 9.08
C ASP A 34 -12.01 -2.79 7.71
N ILE A 35 -10.86 -2.74 7.07
CA ILE A 35 -10.69 -3.31 5.73
C ILE A 35 -10.86 -4.85 5.71
N THR A 36 -10.85 -5.52 6.86
CA THR A 36 -11.13 -6.95 6.96
C THR A 36 -12.63 -7.28 7.01
N ASP A 37 -13.50 -6.27 7.13
CA ASP A 37 -14.97 -6.42 7.08
C ASP A 37 -15.45 -6.50 5.63
N THR A 38 -15.22 -7.66 5.02
CA THR A 38 -15.52 -7.89 3.61
C THR A 38 -17.01 -7.89 3.28
N ALA A 39 -17.87 -8.14 4.27
CA ALA A 39 -19.33 -8.18 4.10
C ALA A 39 -19.95 -6.81 3.79
N HIS A 40 -19.26 -5.72 4.14
CA HIS A 40 -19.78 -4.36 3.98
C HIS A 40 -19.09 -3.53 2.90
N TYR A 41 -18.28 -4.15 2.03
CA TYR A 41 -17.59 -3.44 0.94
C TYR A 41 -18.54 -2.73 -0.01
N ASP A 42 -19.60 -3.41 -0.49
CA ASP A 42 -20.54 -2.83 -1.43
C ASP A 42 -21.25 -1.60 -0.85
N LYS A 43 -21.64 -1.66 0.43
CA LYS A 43 -22.26 -0.54 1.14
C LYS A 43 -21.32 0.65 1.25
N LEU A 44 -20.04 0.40 1.60
CA LEU A 44 -19.02 1.43 1.72
C LEU A 44 -18.73 2.07 0.36
N ILE A 45 -18.47 1.26 -0.66
CA ILE A 45 -18.16 1.73 -2.02
C ILE A 45 -19.31 2.54 -2.58
N SER A 46 -20.55 2.04 -2.47
CA SER A 46 -21.74 2.79 -2.89
C SER A 46 -21.84 4.13 -2.18
N LYS A 47 -21.59 4.18 -0.86
CA LYS A 47 -21.60 5.45 -0.11
C LYS A 47 -20.54 6.44 -0.61
N ILE A 48 -19.35 5.98 -0.94
CA ILE A 48 -18.28 6.83 -1.48
C ILE A 48 -18.67 7.35 -2.86
N GLU A 49 -19.14 6.46 -3.74
CA GLU A 49 -19.44 6.78 -5.13
C GLU A 49 -20.73 7.61 -5.32
N THR A 50 -21.58 7.76 -4.30
CA THR A 50 -22.66 8.76 -4.35
C THR A 50 -22.14 10.19 -4.45
N THR A 51 -20.93 10.43 -3.99
CA THR A 51 -20.31 11.78 -4.00
C THR A 51 -19.34 11.94 -5.17
N THR A 52 -18.53 10.92 -5.44
CA THR A 52 -17.50 10.99 -6.49
C THR A 52 -17.10 9.56 -6.88
N PRO A 53 -17.00 9.25 -8.18
CA PRO A 53 -16.47 7.98 -8.64
C PRO A 53 -15.08 7.69 -8.07
N ILE A 54 -14.80 6.42 -7.79
CA ILE A 54 -13.47 5.99 -7.36
C ILE A 54 -12.62 5.73 -8.62
N ASP A 55 -11.82 6.70 -9.03
CA ASP A 55 -10.93 6.57 -10.19
C ASP A 55 -9.59 5.92 -9.82
N ILE A 56 -9.17 6.09 -8.57
CA ILE A 56 -7.91 5.57 -8.06
C ILE A 56 -8.14 4.85 -6.74
N LEU A 57 -7.67 3.62 -6.63
CA LEU A 57 -7.61 2.87 -5.38
C LEU A 57 -6.16 2.66 -4.95
N VAL A 58 -5.83 3.10 -3.74
CA VAL A 58 -4.53 2.82 -3.12
C VAL A 58 -4.72 1.86 -1.95
N ASN A 59 -4.28 0.62 -2.13
CA ASN A 59 -4.27 -0.41 -1.08
C ASN A 59 -3.04 -0.21 -0.19
N ASN A 60 -3.17 0.62 0.83
CA ASN A 60 -2.10 0.99 1.77
C ASN A 60 -2.31 0.42 3.18
N ALA A 61 -3.53 0.04 3.54
CA ALA A 61 -3.80 -0.54 4.85
C ALA A 61 -2.94 -1.77 5.11
N GLY A 62 -2.34 -1.84 6.30
CA GLY A 62 -1.45 -2.95 6.60
C GLY A 62 -1.06 -3.02 8.06
N ILE A 63 -0.68 -4.21 8.46
CA ILE A 63 -0.12 -4.55 9.77
C ILE A 63 1.13 -5.38 9.59
N ASN A 64 1.98 -5.38 10.59
CA ASN A 64 3.12 -6.30 10.68
C ASN A 64 3.23 -6.81 12.11
N ASN A 65 3.42 -8.12 12.26
CA ASN A 65 3.76 -8.75 13.52
C ASN A 65 5.18 -9.31 13.38
N LYS A 66 6.13 -8.67 14.06
CA LYS A 66 7.53 -9.08 14.05
C LYS A 66 7.75 -10.12 15.16
N LYS A 67 8.01 -11.36 14.76
CA LYS A 67 8.10 -12.48 15.68
C LYS A 67 9.02 -13.57 15.14
N ASP A 68 9.65 -14.34 16.03
CA ASP A 68 10.38 -15.53 15.66
C ASP A 68 9.46 -16.52 14.91
N TYR A 69 10.01 -17.19 13.92
CA TYR A 69 9.24 -18.14 13.09
C TYR A 69 8.61 -19.28 13.90
N PHE A 70 9.32 -19.77 14.90
CA PHE A 70 8.85 -20.90 15.72
C PHE A 70 7.76 -20.53 16.72
N ASP A 71 7.59 -19.23 17.00
CA ASP A 71 6.58 -18.73 17.94
C ASP A 71 5.30 -18.26 17.25
N PHE A 72 5.24 -18.29 15.91
CA PHE A 72 4.07 -17.79 15.15
C PHE A 72 2.86 -18.71 15.35
N THR A 73 1.71 -18.13 15.71
CA THR A 73 0.45 -18.89 15.82
C THR A 73 -0.37 -18.79 14.52
N GLU A 74 -1.30 -19.74 14.37
CA GLU A 74 -2.23 -19.76 13.23
C GLU A 74 -3.08 -18.48 13.18
N GLU A 75 -3.60 -18.02 14.33
CA GLU A 75 -4.43 -16.82 14.41
C GLU A 75 -3.66 -15.55 14.03
N GLU A 76 -2.38 -15.48 14.38
CA GLU A 76 -1.52 -14.37 13.97
C GLU A 76 -1.28 -14.37 12.46
N LEU A 77 -1.05 -15.56 11.89
CA LEU A 77 -0.90 -15.73 10.45
C LEU A 77 -2.18 -15.33 9.71
N ASP A 78 -3.33 -15.82 10.16
CA ASP A 78 -4.63 -15.51 9.59
C ASP A 78 -4.93 -14.01 9.64
N THR A 79 -4.61 -13.36 10.74
CA THR A 79 -4.78 -11.89 10.90
C THR A 79 -3.95 -11.12 9.88
N ILE A 80 -2.71 -11.54 9.66
CA ILE A 80 -1.82 -10.90 8.67
C ILE A 80 -2.34 -11.16 7.25
N ILE A 81 -2.70 -12.39 6.93
CA ILE A 81 -3.25 -12.77 5.61
C ILE A 81 -4.56 -12.02 5.35
N ALA A 82 -5.46 -11.96 6.33
CA ALA A 82 -6.71 -11.24 6.20
C ALA A 82 -6.50 -9.77 5.82
N THR A 83 -5.56 -9.09 6.48
CA THR A 83 -5.32 -7.67 6.27
C THR A 83 -4.44 -7.38 5.05
N GLN A 84 -3.38 -8.18 4.84
CA GLN A 84 -2.32 -7.87 3.87
C GLN A 84 -2.51 -8.52 2.50
N ALA A 85 -3.35 -9.57 2.40
CA ALA A 85 -3.58 -10.31 1.17
C ALA A 85 -5.06 -10.37 0.80
N LYS A 86 -5.91 -10.93 1.68
CA LYS A 86 -7.33 -11.13 1.40
C LYS A 86 -8.08 -9.81 1.22
N ALA A 87 -7.91 -8.85 2.13
CA ALA A 87 -8.58 -7.56 2.04
C ALA A 87 -8.19 -6.78 0.78
N PRO A 88 -6.90 -6.56 0.43
CA PRO A 88 -6.54 -5.87 -0.81
C PRO A 88 -7.07 -6.57 -2.06
N PHE A 89 -7.09 -7.90 -2.09
CA PHE A 89 -7.67 -8.67 -3.20
C PHE A 89 -9.16 -8.36 -3.37
N LEU A 90 -9.95 -8.60 -2.31
CA LEU A 90 -11.41 -8.48 -2.37
C LEU A 90 -11.88 -7.03 -2.49
N PHE A 91 -11.21 -6.09 -1.83
CA PHE A 91 -11.58 -4.68 -1.94
C PHE A 91 -11.26 -4.13 -3.34
N SER A 92 -10.14 -4.53 -3.93
CA SER A 92 -9.83 -4.19 -5.32
C SER A 92 -10.85 -4.78 -6.29
N GLN A 93 -11.29 -6.02 -6.07
CA GLN A 93 -12.34 -6.65 -6.87
C GLN A 93 -13.65 -5.84 -6.82
N ALA A 94 -14.09 -5.48 -5.61
CA ALA A 94 -15.33 -4.72 -5.42
C ALA A 94 -15.28 -3.32 -6.07
N VAL A 95 -14.17 -2.60 -5.94
CA VAL A 95 -13.97 -1.29 -6.59
C VAL A 95 -13.86 -1.44 -8.10
N ALA A 96 -13.17 -2.46 -8.59
CA ALA A 96 -12.96 -2.68 -10.03
C ALA A 96 -14.27 -2.92 -10.80
N VAL A 97 -15.35 -3.38 -10.15
CA VAL A 97 -16.67 -3.52 -10.80
C VAL A 97 -17.14 -2.20 -11.42
N ASN A 98 -17.00 -1.10 -10.69
CA ASN A 98 -17.43 0.21 -11.19
C ASN A 98 -16.39 0.84 -12.12
N MET A 99 -15.11 0.65 -11.88
CA MET A 99 -14.04 1.04 -12.83
C MET A 99 -14.24 0.36 -14.20
N LYS A 100 -14.57 -0.94 -14.21
CA LYS A 100 -14.88 -1.69 -15.43
C LYS A 100 -16.05 -1.09 -16.21
N LYS A 101 -17.14 -0.70 -15.55
CA LYS A 101 -18.29 -0.06 -16.19
C LYS A 101 -17.92 1.26 -16.88
N ARG A 102 -16.95 1.99 -16.32
CA ARG A 102 -16.45 3.27 -16.86
C ARG A 102 -15.32 3.10 -17.87
N ASN A 103 -14.76 1.89 -18.03
CA ASN A 103 -13.56 1.59 -18.81
C ASN A 103 -12.37 2.48 -18.42
N SER A 104 -12.21 2.74 -17.14
CA SER A 104 -11.16 3.61 -16.61
C SER A 104 -10.91 3.34 -15.14
N GLY A 105 -9.64 3.32 -14.72
CA GLY A 105 -9.27 3.17 -13.32
C GLY A 105 -7.77 2.98 -13.09
N CYS A 106 -7.37 3.14 -11.84
CA CYS A 106 -6.02 2.85 -11.41
C CYS A 106 -6.03 2.18 -10.03
N ILE A 107 -5.37 1.03 -9.91
CA ILE A 107 -5.18 0.33 -8.64
C ILE A 107 -3.70 0.32 -8.31
N LEU A 108 -3.34 0.83 -7.14
CA LEU A 108 -2.00 0.82 -6.61
C LEU A 108 -1.95 0.01 -5.32
N PHE A 109 -1.06 -0.98 -5.29
CA PHE A 109 -0.76 -1.73 -4.07
C PHE A 109 0.51 -1.19 -3.42
N ILE A 110 0.49 -0.97 -2.11
CA ILE A 110 1.70 -0.71 -1.34
C ILE A 110 2.27 -2.04 -0.85
N SER A 111 3.32 -2.48 -1.52
CA SER A 111 4.08 -3.66 -1.17
C SER A 111 5.20 -3.34 -0.16
N SER A 112 6.39 -3.89 -0.30
CA SER A 112 7.51 -3.68 0.63
C SER A 112 8.82 -4.21 0.04
N LEU A 113 9.95 -3.74 0.57
CA LEU A 113 11.24 -4.41 0.41
C LEU A 113 11.22 -5.87 0.84
N ALA A 114 10.36 -6.25 1.80
CA ALA A 114 10.18 -7.64 2.23
C ALA A 114 9.71 -8.56 1.10
N SER A 115 9.16 -8.03 0.01
CA SER A 115 8.83 -8.80 -1.19
C SER A 115 10.02 -9.09 -2.10
N ILE A 116 11.20 -8.52 -1.80
CA ILE A 116 12.42 -8.58 -2.62
C ILE A 116 13.57 -9.17 -1.81
N LEU A 117 13.72 -8.75 -0.55
CA LEU A 117 14.82 -9.12 0.33
C LEU A 117 14.34 -10.05 1.44
N GLY A 118 15.16 -11.02 1.81
CA GLY A 118 14.97 -11.80 3.03
C GLY A 118 15.23 -10.94 4.26
N MET A 119 14.24 -10.87 5.15
CA MET A 119 14.31 -10.06 6.37
C MET A 119 13.89 -10.90 7.58
N HIS A 120 14.54 -10.68 8.71
CA HIS A 120 14.27 -11.44 9.93
C HIS A 120 12.91 -11.10 10.55
N ASP A 121 12.26 -12.13 11.11
CA ASP A 121 11.06 -12.06 11.97
C ASP A 121 9.81 -11.44 11.31
N ILE A 122 9.71 -11.48 9.98
CA ILE A 122 8.54 -10.93 9.24
C ILE A 122 8.04 -11.89 8.15
N GLN A 123 8.13 -13.20 8.37
CA GLN A 123 7.87 -14.22 7.36
C GLN A 123 6.43 -14.15 6.81
N ALA A 124 5.42 -14.04 7.69
CA ALA A 124 4.02 -13.92 7.29
C ALA A 124 3.75 -12.63 6.50
N TYR A 125 4.39 -11.52 6.89
CA TYR A 125 4.33 -10.26 6.15
C TYR A 125 4.99 -10.40 4.77
N THR A 126 6.17 -11.03 4.72
CA THR A 126 6.91 -11.32 3.49
C THR A 126 6.08 -12.17 2.52
N LEU A 127 5.40 -13.21 3.02
CA LEU A 127 4.49 -14.05 2.25
C LEU A 127 3.41 -13.20 1.55
N CYS A 128 2.73 -12.34 2.30
CA CYS A 128 1.68 -11.48 1.76
C CYS A 128 2.22 -10.46 0.76
N LYS A 129 3.30 -9.75 1.10
CA LYS A 129 3.87 -8.70 0.23
C LYS A 129 4.47 -9.27 -1.05
N SER A 130 5.03 -10.48 -1.01
CA SER A 130 5.46 -11.22 -2.22
C SER A 130 4.25 -11.63 -3.07
N GLY A 131 3.16 -12.08 -2.45
CA GLY A 131 1.90 -12.38 -3.13
C GLY A 131 1.30 -11.18 -3.86
N ILE A 132 1.41 -9.97 -3.30
CA ILE A 132 0.94 -8.72 -3.93
C ILE A 132 1.65 -8.48 -5.29
N LYS A 133 2.92 -8.82 -5.44
CA LYS A 133 3.63 -8.70 -6.74
C LYS A 133 3.02 -9.61 -7.80
N GLY A 134 2.70 -10.86 -7.43
CA GLY A 134 1.99 -11.79 -8.31
C GLY A 134 0.59 -11.29 -8.67
N LEU A 135 -0.16 -10.82 -7.67
CA LEU A 135 -1.49 -10.25 -7.85
C LEU A 135 -1.48 -9.02 -8.78
N THR A 136 -0.51 -8.11 -8.61
CA THR A 136 -0.34 -6.93 -9.46
C THR A 136 -0.23 -7.30 -10.94
N ARG A 137 0.62 -8.28 -11.27
CA ARG A 137 0.81 -8.76 -12.65
C ARG A 137 -0.45 -9.42 -13.21
N SER A 138 -1.08 -10.29 -12.42
CA SER A 138 -2.31 -10.98 -12.83
C SER A 138 -3.44 -9.98 -13.09
N LEU A 139 -3.72 -9.09 -12.14
CA LEU A 139 -4.77 -8.09 -12.30
C LEU A 139 -4.49 -7.09 -13.44
N SER A 140 -3.24 -6.73 -13.68
CA SER A 140 -2.90 -5.86 -14.83
C SER A 140 -3.28 -6.49 -16.15
N ARG A 141 -3.14 -7.81 -16.28
CA ARG A 141 -3.56 -8.58 -17.45
C ARG A 141 -5.07 -8.63 -17.59
N ASP A 142 -5.78 -8.95 -16.49
CA ASP A 142 -7.22 -9.17 -16.52
C ASP A 142 -8.02 -7.86 -16.63
N LEU A 143 -7.53 -6.78 -16.02
CA LEU A 143 -8.22 -5.50 -15.97
C LEU A 143 -7.78 -4.53 -17.07
N GLY A 144 -6.62 -4.76 -17.70
CA GLY A 144 -6.11 -3.93 -18.79
C GLY A 144 -7.09 -3.72 -19.95
N PRO A 145 -7.81 -4.75 -20.45
CA PRO A 145 -8.82 -4.58 -21.50
C PRO A 145 -9.94 -3.59 -21.16
N TYR A 146 -10.12 -3.27 -19.88
CA TYR A 146 -11.10 -2.29 -19.40
C TYR A 146 -10.45 -0.93 -19.07
N GLY A 147 -9.25 -0.65 -19.56
CA GLY A 147 -8.57 0.61 -19.30
C GLY A 147 -8.14 0.81 -17.83
N ILE A 148 -8.07 -0.26 -17.04
CA ILE A 148 -7.69 -0.20 -15.63
C ILE A 148 -6.21 -0.58 -15.51
N ARG A 149 -5.39 0.32 -14.96
CA ARG A 149 -3.98 0.08 -14.69
C ARG A 149 -3.81 -0.47 -13.27
N VAL A 150 -2.89 -1.41 -13.11
CA VAL A 150 -2.60 -2.03 -11.81
C VAL A 150 -1.09 -2.07 -11.62
N ASN A 151 -0.59 -1.42 -10.56
CA ASN A 151 0.83 -1.40 -10.23
C ASN A 151 1.05 -1.62 -8.74
N SER A 152 2.29 -1.91 -8.35
CA SER A 152 2.70 -1.89 -6.95
C SER A 152 3.87 -0.94 -6.71
N LEU A 153 3.93 -0.42 -5.49
CA LEU A 153 5.01 0.41 -4.97
C LEU A 153 5.68 -0.35 -3.82
N ASN A 154 7.01 -0.49 -3.88
CA ASN A 154 7.80 -1.17 -2.85
C ASN A 154 8.65 -0.14 -2.10
N PRO A 155 8.17 0.34 -0.93
CA PRO A 155 8.93 1.26 -0.09
C PRO A 155 10.19 0.62 0.47
N GLY A 156 11.25 1.44 0.56
CA GLY A 156 12.42 1.17 1.38
C GLY A 156 12.13 1.29 2.87
N PHE A 157 13.17 1.49 3.67
CA PHE A 157 13.01 1.81 5.08
C PHE A 157 12.51 3.24 5.23
N VAL A 158 11.28 3.37 5.72
CA VAL A 158 10.64 4.66 6.00
C VAL A 158 10.62 4.90 7.50
N TYR A 159 11.10 6.05 7.94
CA TYR A 159 11.08 6.39 9.37
C TYR A 159 9.66 6.79 9.79
N THR A 160 8.85 5.80 10.11
CA THR A 160 7.45 5.95 10.54
C THR A 160 7.29 5.53 12.00
N ASP A 161 6.11 5.82 12.57
CA ASP A 161 5.70 5.31 13.89
C ASP A 161 5.81 3.78 13.98
N MET A 162 5.60 3.07 12.87
CA MET A 162 5.76 1.62 12.81
C MET A 162 7.20 1.22 13.02
N LEU A 163 8.14 1.85 12.32
CA LEU A 163 9.59 1.63 12.50
C LEU A 163 10.03 2.06 13.90
N ALA A 164 9.51 3.20 14.38
CA ALA A 164 9.83 3.75 15.68
C ALA A 164 9.34 2.87 16.86
N LYS A 165 8.36 2.00 16.68
CA LYS A 165 7.83 1.09 17.70
C LYS A 165 8.48 -0.30 17.69
N THR A 166 9.27 -0.62 16.69
CA THR A 166 9.99 -1.90 16.62
C THR A 166 11.32 -1.83 17.38
N ASN A 167 11.89 -2.99 17.75
CA ASN A 167 13.24 -3.09 18.35
C ASN A 167 14.36 -2.61 17.40
N LEU A 168 14.02 -1.97 16.28
CA LEU A 168 14.92 -1.33 15.33
C LEU A 168 15.50 0.01 15.81
N LYS A 169 15.18 0.42 17.04
CA LYS A 169 15.57 1.71 17.63
C LYS A 169 17.01 1.78 18.10
N THR A 170 17.79 0.70 18.03
CA THR A 170 19.19 0.83 18.42
C THR A 170 19.89 1.79 17.45
N PRO A 171 20.63 2.78 17.93
CA PRO A 171 21.36 3.72 17.08
C PRO A 171 22.20 3.00 16.02
N GLU A 172 22.85 1.92 16.40
CA GLU A 172 23.65 1.07 15.52
C GLU A 172 22.84 0.53 14.33
N ARG A 173 21.62 0.03 14.57
CA ARG A 173 20.78 -0.51 13.49
C ARG A 173 20.25 0.58 12.55
N LEU A 174 19.92 1.74 13.10
CA LEU A 174 19.52 2.89 12.27
C LEU A 174 20.69 3.35 11.40
N GLU A 175 21.88 3.41 11.97
CA GLU A 175 23.11 3.74 11.24
C GLU A 175 23.41 2.71 10.16
N ASN A 176 23.29 1.42 10.47
CA ASN A 176 23.49 0.34 9.49
C ASN A 176 22.51 0.46 8.32
N ILE A 177 21.22 0.72 8.55
CA ILE A 177 20.25 0.94 7.48
C ILE A 177 20.66 2.13 6.61
N GLN A 178 21.07 3.25 7.22
CA GLN A 178 21.50 4.44 6.48
C GLN A 178 22.76 4.15 5.66
N ASN A 179 23.72 3.41 6.23
CA ASN A 179 24.97 3.06 5.55
C ASN A 179 24.77 2.06 4.42
N CYS A 180 23.82 1.13 4.57
CA CYS A 180 23.43 0.17 3.54
C CYS A 180 22.57 0.79 2.42
N THR A 181 22.01 1.96 2.60
CA THR A 181 21.23 2.66 1.58
C THR A 181 22.16 3.52 0.72
N PRO A 182 22.34 3.25 -0.58
CA PRO A 182 23.25 4.02 -1.46
C PRO A 182 23.03 5.52 -1.45
N LEU A 183 21.76 5.97 -1.47
CA LEU A 183 21.42 7.39 -1.38
C LEU A 183 21.53 7.96 0.05
N ARG A 184 22.01 7.18 1.00
CA ARG A 184 22.17 7.53 2.40
C ARG A 184 20.89 8.05 3.06
N GLY A 185 20.49 7.43 4.16
CA GLY A 185 19.32 7.83 4.94
C GLY A 185 18.10 6.92 4.76
N PHE A 186 16.94 7.45 5.13
CA PHE A 186 15.66 6.76 5.05
C PHE A 186 14.80 7.35 3.93
N THR A 187 14.02 6.50 3.27
CA THR A 187 12.96 6.94 2.37
C THR A 187 11.97 7.81 3.16
N LYS A 188 11.61 8.96 2.63
CA LYS A 188 10.63 9.85 3.25
C LYS A 188 9.22 9.53 2.74
N GLU A 189 8.22 9.79 3.56
CA GLU A 189 6.82 9.63 3.17
C GLU A 189 6.48 10.43 1.90
N LYS A 190 7.08 11.61 1.75
CA LYS A 190 6.93 12.45 0.55
C LYS A 190 7.48 11.78 -0.71
N ASP A 191 8.58 11.05 -0.62
CA ASP A 191 9.17 10.37 -1.77
C ASP A 191 8.22 9.27 -2.28
N LEU A 192 7.60 8.54 -1.36
CA LEU A 192 6.59 7.54 -1.66
C LEU A 192 5.31 8.18 -2.23
N GLY A 193 4.89 9.30 -1.64
CA GLY A 193 3.72 10.05 -2.12
C GLY A 193 3.90 10.54 -3.56
N MET A 194 5.08 11.06 -3.92
CA MET A 194 5.39 11.50 -5.28
C MET A 194 5.42 10.33 -6.28
N ALA A 195 6.01 9.20 -5.90
CA ALA A 195 6.03 8.00 -6.72
C ALA A 195 4.61 7.43 -6.92
N ALA A 196 3.79 7.39 -5.86
CA ALA A 196 2.39 6.98 -5.93
C ALA A 196 1.58 7.92 -6.82
N ALA A 197 1.74 9.24 -6.67
CA ALA A 197 1.08 10.25 -7.50
C ALA A 197 1.44 10.07 -8.99
N PHE A 198 2.72 9.83 -9.31
CA PHE A 198 3.17 9.53 -10.67
C PHE A 198 2.47 8.28 -11.21
N LEU A 199 2.51 7.15 -10.50
CA LEU A 199 1.89 5.89 -10.95
C LEU A 199 0.36 6.02 -11.12
N CYS A 200 -0.29 6.86 -10.33
CA CYS A 200 -1.73 7.10 -10.40
C CYS A 200 -2.14 8.15 -11.44
N SER A 201 -1.21 8.94 -11.97
CA SER A 201 -1.48 10.01 -12.93
C SER A 201 -1.48 9.53 -14.39
N ASP A 202 -1.91 10.41 -15.30
CA ASP A 202 -1.86 10.20 -16.75
C ASP A 202 -0.43 10.12 -17.30
N ALA A 203 0.57 10.65 -16.57
CA ALA A 203 1.97 10.49 -16.93
C ALA A 203 2.40 9.00 -16.96
N ALA A 204 1.70 8.14 -16.19
CA ALA A 204 1.90 6.70 -16.17
C ALA A 204 0.83 5.91 -16.98
N ARG A 205 0.14 6.56 -17.94
CA ARG A 205 -1.00 5.95 -18.67
C ARG A 205 -0.68 4.64 -19.38
N PHE A 206 0.58 4.37 -19.68
CA PHE A 206 1.02 3.14 -20.35
C PHE A 206 1.91 2.26 -19.46
N ILE A 207 1.84 2.50 -18.12
CA ILE A 207 2.55 1.71 -17.11
C ILE A 207 1.52 0.88 -16.34
N SER A 208 1.60 -0.45 -16.49
CA SER A 208 0.75 -1.41 -15.76
C SER A 208 1.50 -2.72 -15.55
N GLY A 209 1.29 -3.36 -14.40
CA GLY A 209 1.90 -4.64 -14.04
C GLY A 209 3.31 -4.55 -13.46
N ILE A 210 3.79 -3.35 -13.13
CA ILE A 210 5.14 -3.16 -12.57
C ILE A 210 5.14 -3.12 -11.05
N ASP A 211 6.32 -3.43 -10.50
CA ASP A 211 6.68 -3.23 -9.10
C ASP A 211 7.72 -2.10 -9.03
N LEU A 212 7.29 -0.87 -8.71
CA LEU A 212 8.19 0.27 -8.58
C LEU A 212 8.86 0.26 -7.20
N VAL A 213 10.18 0.18 -7.18
CA VAL A 213 10.96 0.22 -5.94
C VAL A 213 11.38 1.66 -5.65
N VAL A 214 11.15 2.11 -4.40
CA VAL A 214 11.53 3.44 -3.90
C VAL A 214 12.25 3.26 -2.57
N ASP A 215 13.53 2.92 -2.62
CA ASP A 215 14.31 2.43 -1.48
C ASP A 215 15.72 3.03 -1.35
N GLY A 216 16.03 4.04 -2.16
CA GLY A 216 17.37 4.65 -2.19
C GLY A 216 18.46 3.74 -2.74
N GLY A 217 18.08 2.65 -3.43
CA GLY A 217 18.98 1.71 -4.09
C GLY A 217 19.41 0.52 -3.22
N ILE A 218 18.85 0.36 -2.01
CA ILE A 218 19.29 -0.71 -1.08
C ILE A 218 19.07 -2.11 -1.67
N SER A 219 17.96 -2.36 -2.36
CA SER A 219 17.66 -3.67 -2.94
C SER A 219 18.47 -3.98 -4.21
N SER A 220 19.12 -2.98 -4.79
CA SER A 220 19.93 -3.12 -6.01
C SER A 220 21.43 -3.06 -5.75
N SER A 221 21.83 -2.92 -4.48
CA SER A 221 23.24 -2.82 -4.09
C SER A 221 23.76 -4.12 -3.51
N PHE A 222 24.98 -4.48 -3.87
CA PHE A 222 25.74 -5.53 -3.21
C PHE A 222 26.52 -4.91 -2.04
N LEU A 223 26.25 -5.38 -0.85
CA LEU A 223 26.95 -4.93 0.36
C LEU A 223 28.13 -5.87 0.62
N LEU A 224 29.34 -5.34 0.53
CA LEU A 224 30.59 -6.00 0.95
C LEU A 224 30.78 -5.84 2.45
#